data_658d7e5d74ecaa90c5183f76af18fbb8
#
_entry.id   658d7e5d74ecaa90c5183f76af18fbb8
#
_cell.length_a   1.000
_cell.length_b   1.000
_cell.length_c   1.000
_cell.angle_alpha   90.00
_cell.angle_beta   90.00
_cell.angle_gamma   90.00
#
_symmetry.space_group_name_H-M   'P 1'
#
loop_
_entity.id
_entity.type
_entity.pdbx_description
1 polymer ?
#
loop_
_entity_poly.entity_id
_entity_poly.type
_entity_poly.pdbx_seq_one_letter_code
_entity_poly.pdbx_strand_id
1 'polypeptide(L)' 'MVTINGEPRAAEGLTVLELLASMQLIPERTAVMIGGEILPKSNYNQTLADGDEVDLIGFVGGG' A
#
# COMPACT_ATOMS: atom_id res chain seq x y z
N MET A 1 14.14 -1.71 -1.61
CA MET A 1 13.07 -2.36 -0.86
C MET A 1 12.06 -1.35 -0.36
N VAL A 2 10.83 -1.74 -0.33
CA VAL A 2 9.75 -0.98 0.29
C VAL A 2 9.36 -1.71 1.56
N THR A 3 9.16 -0.98 2.67
CA THR A 3 8.74 -1.59 3.92
C THR A 3 7.22 -1.56 3.98
N ILE A 4 6.61 -2.73 4.12
CA ILE A 4 5.15 -2.88 4.16
C ILE A 4 4.78 -3.45 5.53
N ASN A 5 4.09 -2.66 6.32
CA ASN A 5 3.70 -3.06 7.70
C ASN A 5 4.91 -3.56 8.49
N GLY A 6 6.05 -2.91 8.31
CA GLY A 6 7.28 -3.25 9.03
C GLY A 6 8.12 -4.33 8.37
N GLU A 7 7.69 -4.89 7.25
CA GLU A 7 8.43 -5.96 6.58
C GLU A 7 8.95 -5.49 5.22
N PRO A 8 10.23 -5.73 4.92
CA PRO A 8 10.77 -5.32 3.62
C PRO A 8 10.23 -6.19 2.50
N ARG A 9 9.90 -5.56 1.38
CA ARG A 9 9.43 -6.23 0.18
C ARG A 9 10.03 -5.57 -1.04
N ALA A 10 10.20 -6.34 -2.10
CA ALA A 10 10.69 -5.81 -3.37
C ALA A 10 9.50 -5.26 -4.16
N ALA A 11 8.93 -4.16 -3.68
CA ALA A 11 7.74 -3.55 -4.27
C ALA A 11 8.03 -2.22 -4.97
N GLU A 12 9.28 -1.79 -5.00
CA GLU A 12 9.63 -0.56 -5.71
C GLU A 12 9.30 -0.71 -7.20
N GLY A 13 8.76 0.34 -7.78
CA GLY A 13 8.33 0.31 -9.17
C GLY A 13 6.89 -0.11 -9.37
N LEU A 14 6.27 -0.72 -8.37
CA LEU A 14 4.84 -1.04 -8.44
C LEU A 14 4.03 0.19 -8.06
N THR A 15 2.83 0.30 -8.63
CA THR A 15 1.88 1.27 -8.10
C THR A 15 1.25 0.70 -6.83
N VAL A 16 0.63 1.58 -6.05
CA VAL A 16 -0.08 1.14 -4.84
C VAL A 16 -1.17 0.13 -5.22
N LEU A 17 -1.89 0.38 -6.33
CA LEU A 17 -2.91 -0.56 -6.79
C LEU A 17 -2.32 -1.93 -7.10
N GLU A 18 -1.15 -1.96 -7.76
CA GLU A 18 -0.50 -3.23 -8.08
C GLU A 18 -0.06 -3.95 -6.83
N LEU A 19 0.45 -3.21 -5.84
CA LEU A 19 0.82 -3.81 -4.56
C LEU A 19 -0.39 -4.44 -3.88
N LEU A 20 -1.50 -3.69 -3.81
CA LEU A 20 -2.71 -4.21 -3.17
C LEU A 20 -3.21 -5.45 -3.89
N ALA A 21 -3.19 -5.44 -5.22
CA ALA A 21 -3.61 -6.61 -6.00
C ALA A 21 -2.72 -7.81 -5.72
N SER A 22 -1.41 -7.60 -5.61
CA SER A 22 -0.49 -8.69 -5.34
C SER A 22 -0.72 -9.32 -3.96
N MET A 23 -1.29 -8.58 -3.05
CA MET A 23 -1.60 -9.04 -1.70
C MET A 23 -3.06 -9.45 -1.55
N GLN A 24 -3.82 -9.43 -2.64
CA GLN A 24 -5.24 -9.78 -2.65
C GLN A 24 -6.07 -8.87 -1.75
N LEU A 25 -5.68 -7.61 -1.69
CA LEU A 25 -6.40 -6.61 -0.92
C LEU A 25 -7.28 -5.77 -1.85
N ILE A 26 -8.43 -5.36 -1.34
CA ILE A 26 -9.39 -4.56 -2.10
C ILE A 26 -9.10 -3.09 -1.83
N PRO A 27 -8.77 -2.28 -2.86
CA PRO A 27 -8.40 -0.88 -2.65
C PRO A 27 -9.46 -0.08 -1.91
N GLU A 28 -10.74 -0.31 -2.20
CA GLU A 28 -11.82 0.42 -1.55
C GLU A 28 -11.93 0.12 -0.06
N ARG A 29 -11.33 -0.97 0.38
CA ARG A 29 -11.39 -1.41 1.78
C ARG A 29 -10.05 -1.36 2.48
N THR A 30 -9.05 -0.78 1.84
CA THR A 30 -7.72 -0.73 2.39
C THR A 30 -7.26 0.73 2.49
N ALA A 31 -6.93 1.15 3.70
CA ALA A 31 -6.32 2.45 3.90
C ALA A 31 -4.82 2.31 3.74
N VAL A 32 -4.21 3.25 3.06
CA VAL A 32 -2.77 3.23 2.78
C VAL A 32 -2.14 4.47 3.39
N MET A 33 -1.05 4.27 4.12
CA MET A 33 -0.23 5.37 4.63
C MET A 33 1.18 5.21 4.08
N ILE A 34 1.78 6.28 3.66
CA ILE A 34 3.17 6.29 3.18
C ILE A 34 3.91 7.38 3.95
N GLY A 35 5.01 6.98 4.62
CA GLY A 35 5.78 7.93 5.41
C GLY A 35 4.99 8.58 6.53
N GLY A 36 4.01 7.87 7.07
CA GLY A 36 3.19 8.38 8.16
C GLY A 36 2.02 9.24 7.71
N GLU A 37 1.81 9.40 6.40
CA GLU A 37 0.73 10.24 5.86
C GLU A 37 -0.27 9.40 5.11
N ILE A 38 -1.55 9.69 5.30
CA ILE A 38 -2.61 8.97 4.59
C ILE A 38 -2.56 9.30 3.11
N LEU A 39 -2.56 8.27 2.28
CA LEU A 39 -2.61 8.43 0.83
C LEU A 39 -4.07 8.41 0.39
N PRO A 40 -4.55 9.48 -0.28
CA PRO A 40 -5.93 9.47 -0.78
C PRO A 40 -6.11 8.36 -1.81
N LYS A 41 -7.33 7.82 -1.88
CA LYS A 41 -7.61 6.74 -2.84
C LYS A 41 -7.41 7.19 -4.28
N SER A 42 -7.63 8.45 -4.57
CA SER A 42 -7.41 8.98 -5.91
C SER A 42 -5.94 8.92 -6.33
N ASN A 43 -5.03 8.71 -5.37
CA ASN A 43 -3.60 8.64 -5.65
C ASN A 43 -3.04 7.22 -5.55
N TYR A 44 -3.88 6.22 -5.55
CA TYR A 44 -3.41 4.83 -5.47
C TYR A 44 -2.69 4.37 -6.73
N ASN A 45 -2.67 5.18 -7.78
CA ASN A 45 -1.85 4.92 -8.96
C ASN A 45 -0.41 5.43 -8.80
N GLN A 46 -0.07 5.96 -7.63
CA GLN A 46 1.29 6.42 -7.35
C GLN A 46 2.26 5.23 -7.34
N THR A 47 3.42 5.43 -7.94
CA THR A 47 4.46 4.40 -7.97
C THR A 47 5.26 4.44 -6.67
N LEU A 48 5.52 3.26 -6.12
CA LEU A 48 6.32 3.14 -4.90
C LEU A 48 7.81 3.25 -5.25
N ALA A 49 8.54 3.93 -4.39
CA ALA A 49 9.98 4.13 -4.55
C ALA A 49 10.75 3.34 -3.51
N ASP A 50 12.00 3.03 -3.84
CA ASP A 50 12.88 2.37 -2.88
C ASP A 50 12.99 3.20 -1.61
N GLY A 51 12.84 2.56 -0.49
CA GLY A 51 12.90 3.23 0.81
C GLY A 51 11.57 3.70 1.34
N ASP A 52 10.50 3.60 0.57
CA ASP A 52 9.18 3.99 1.06
C ASP A 52 8.75 3.09 2.23
N GLU A 53 8.10 3.70 3.20
CA GLU A 53 7.51 2.99 4.34
C GLU A 53 5.99 3.07 4.19
N VAL A 54 5.38 1.91 3.97
CA VAL A 54 3.96 1.81 3.66
C VAL A 54 3.26 1.04 4.77
N ASP A 55 2.17 1.59 5.25
CA ASP A 55 1.30 0.89 6.19
C ASP A 55 -0.04 0.65 5.51
N LEU A 56 -0.48 -0.58 5.55
CA LEU A 56 -1.75 -0.99 4.98
C LEU A 56 -2.68 -1.39 6.11
N ILE A 57 -3.83 -0.75 6.15
CA ILE A 57 -4.86 -1.05 7.15
C ILE A 57 -6.07 -1.57 6.39
N GLY A 58 -6.30 -2.87 6.49
CA GLY A 58 -7.42 -3.48 5.80
C GLY A 58 -8.65 -3.52 6.68
N PHE A 59 -9.78 -3.23 6.10
CA PHE A 59 -11.06 -3.34 6.79
C PHE A 59 -11.66 -4.68 6.42
N VAL A 60 -11.48 -5.65 7.30
CA VAL A 60 -12.03 -6.99 7.08
C VAL A 60 -13.43 -7.11 7.61
N GLY A 61 -13.91 -6.05 8.08
CA GLY A 61 -15.21 -6.04 8.66
C GLY A 61 -16.23 -6.51 7.67
N GLY A 62 -17.03 -6.56 7.44
CA GLY A 62 -17.95 -6.92 6.50
C GLY A 62 -17.62 -8.21 5.89
N GLY A 63 -16.43 -8.51 6.13
CA GLY A 63 -16.00 -9.83 5.58
C GLY A 63 -16.82 -10.47 5.82
#